data_4d9e5822548756e0149f09eed1e6b886
#
_entry.id   4d9e5822548756e0149f09eed1e6b886
#
_cell.length_a   1.000
_cell.length_b   1.000
_cell.length_c   1.000
_cell.angle_alpha   90.00
_cell.angle_beta   90.00
_cell.angle_gamma   90.00
#
_symmetry.space_group_name_H-M   'P 1'
#
loop_
_entity.id
_entity.type
_entity.pdbx_description
1 polymer ?
#
loop_
_entity_poly.entity_id
_entity_poly.type
_entity_poly.pdbx_seq_one_letter_code
_entity_poly.pdbx_strand_id
1 'polypeptide(L)'
;NYKEIQEIIDYDANLTEPNIEQLSAKLLLDLTRNTGFEVLFYCGRGKIENFIKEGKIGFDFSSVSSYSMVVNANRLQVHALAYNLFNWFRRLVLSANMRKQRIDTIRLKLLKIAAKAVHSARYIIFKLCSSCPYKREF
;
A
#
# COMPACT_ATOMS: atom_id res chain seq x y z
N ASN A 1 -2.30 32.28 1.52
CA ASN A 1 -3.35 33.29 1.70
C ASN A 1 -2.77 34.67 1.48
N TYR A 2 -3.37 35.45 0.55
CA TYR A 2 -2.85 36.77 0.14
C TYR A 2 -2.74 37.76 1.33
N LYS A 3 -3.58 37.61 2.36
CA LYS A 3 -3.55 38.44 3.58
C LYS A 3 -2.32 38.17 4.46
N GLU A 4 -1.91 36.95 4.60
CA GLU A 4 -0.71 36.56 5.38
C GLU A 4 0.58 37.07 4.72
N ILE A 5 0.59 37.12 3.37
CA ILE A 5 1.71 37.68 2.62
C ILE A 5 1.77 39.21 2.80
N GLN A 6 0.61 39.89 2.85
CA GLN A 6 0.53 41.33 3.03
C GLN A 6 0.97 41.74 4.46
N GLU A 7 0.57 40.97 5.48
CA GLU A 7 1.04 41.21 6.87
C GLU A 7 2.55 41.01 7.03
N ILE A 8 3.15 40.08 6.29
CA ILE A 8 4.60 39.88 6.28
C ILE A 8 5.30 41.04 5.58
N ILE A 9 4.74 41.57 4.50
CA ILE A 9 5.31 42.72 3.76
C ILE A 9 5.20 44.00 4.59
N ASP A 10 4.10 44.23 5.29
CA ASP A 10 3.89 45.41 6.14
C ASP A 10 4.76 45.38 7.42
N TYR A 11 5.11 44.18 7.91
CA TYR A 11 6.05 44.01 9.00
C TYR A 11 7.51 44.33 8.60
N ASP A 12 7.85 44.10 7.33
CA ASP A 12 9.21 44.30 6.79
C ASP A 12 9.57 45.76 6.53
N ALA A 13 8.61 46.68 6.50
CA ALA A 13 8.87 48.11 6.24
C ALA A 13 9.73 48.79 7.35
N ASN A 14 9.92 48.12 8.49
CA ASN A 14 10.71 48.63 9.65
C ASN A 14 12.00 47.82 9.92
N LEU A 15 12.41 46.89 9.04
CA LEU A 15 13.57 46.04 9.26
C LEU A 15 14.84 46.58 8.61
N THR A 16 15.96 46.61 9.38
CA THR A 16 17.30 46.92 8.87
C THR A 16 17.83 45.84 7.92
N GLU A 17 18.62 46.22 6.90
CA GLU A 17 19.11 45.35 5.82
C GLU A 17 19.61 43.94 6.19
N PRO A 18 20.34 43.70 7.32
CA PRO A 18 20.77 42.34 7.67
C PRO A 18 19.62 41.38 8.04
N ASN A 19 18.46 41.93 8.36
CA ASN A 19 17.28 41.10 8.68
C ASN A 19 16.51 40.61 7.46
N ILE A 20 16.63 41.29 6.33
CA ILE A 20 15.97 40.93 5.07
C ILE A 20 16.58 39.64 4.50
N GLU A 21 17.89 39.47 4.55
CA GLU A 21 18.58 38.25 4.09
C GLU A 21 18.19 37.04 4.96
N GLN A 22 18.10 37.21 6.26
CA GLN A 22 17.69 36.13 7.18
C GLN A 22 16.22 35.74 6.98
N LEU A 23 15.35 36.73 6.74
CA LEU A 23 13.93 36.48 6.44
C LEU A 23 13.75 35.80 5.09
N SER A 24 14.46 36.25 4.06
CA SER A 24 14.41 35.62 2.75
C SER A 24 14.93 34.17 2.77
N ALA A 25 16.00 33.92 3.52
CA ALA A 25 16.51 32.57 3.72
C ALA A 25 15.52 31.68 4.49
N LYS A 26 14.84 32.21 5.51
CA LYS A 26 13.83 31.49 6.28
C LYS A 26 12.59 31.18 5.42
N LEU A 27 12.15 32.13 4.60
CA LEU A 27 11.01 31.97 3.68
C LEU A 27 11.32 30.95 2.59
N LEU A 28 12.54 30.94 2.04
CA LEU A 28 13.03 29.93 1.11
C LEU A 28 13.08 28.54 1.75
N LEU A 29 13.50 28.45 3.02
CA LEU A 29 13.56 27.19 3.77
C LEU A 29 12.16 26.63 4.05
N ASP A 30 11.20 27.47 4.40
CA ASP A 30 9.80 27.08 4.62
C ASP A 30 9.11 26.67 3.31
N LEU A 31 9.37 27.37 2.22
CA LEU A 31 8.89 27.00 0.89
C LEU A 31 9.46 25.65 0.44
N THR A 32 10.76 25.41 0.62
CA THR A 32 11.38 24.12 0.30
C THR A 32 10.89 23.00 1.19
N ARG A 33 10.61 23.27 2.46
CA ARG A 33 10.05 22.31 3.40
C ARG A 33 8.62 21.95 3.05
N ASN A 34 7.78 22.91 2.68
CA ASN A 34 6.38 22.69 2.28
C ASN A 34 6.29 21.94 0.95
N THR A 35 7.12 22.30 -0.05
CA THR A 35 7.18 21.56 -1.32
C THR A 35 7.69 20.13 -1.13
N GLY A 36 8.65 19.91 -0.22
CA GLY A 36 9.11 18.58 0.14
C GLY A 36 8.00 17.71 0.75
N PHE A 37 7.16 18.29 1.62
CA PHE A 37 6.01 17.61 2.21
C PHE A 37 4.94 17.27 1.15
N GLU A 38 4.63 18.18 0.25
CA GLU A 38 3.68 17.94 -0.86
C GLU A 38 4.17 16.83 -1.79
N VAL A 39 5.44 16.82 -2.15
CA VAL A 39 6.05 15.76 -2.97
C VAL A 39 5.98 14.40 -2.25
N LEU A 40 6.29 14.34 -0.95
CA LEU A 40 6.18 13.11 -0.17
C LEU A 40 4.73 12.62 -0.06
N PHE A 41 3.78 13.52 0.13
CA PHE A 41 2.35 13.22 0.17
C PHE A 41 1.86 12.71 -1.19
N TYR A 42 2.26 13.37 -2.28
CA TYR A 42 1.92 12.96 -3.64
C TYR A 42 2.51 11.59 -3.99
N CYS A 43 3.75 11.33 -3.60
CA CYS A 43 4.38 10.00 -3.74
C CYS A 43 3.65 8.93 -2.92
N GLY A 44 3.07 9.31 -1.77
CA GLY A 44 2.22 8.43 -0.96
C GLY A 44 0.96 8.00 -1.69
N ARG A 45 0.36 8.86 -2.52
CA ARG A 45 -0.79 8.56 -3.37
C ARG A 45 -0.54 7.39 -4.32
N GLY A 46 0.63 7.36 -4.98
CA GLY A 46 0.99 6.27 -5.87
C GLY A 46 1.04 4.90 -5.16
N LYS A 47 1.42 4.86 -3.89
CA LYS A 47 1.36 3.63 -3.08
C LYS A 47 -0.08 3.19 -2.82
N ILE A 48 -0.98 4.11 -2.50
CA ILE A 48 -2.41 3.82 -2.28
C ILE A 48 -3.04 3.30 -3.56
N GLU A 49 -2.77 3.91 -4.71
CA GLU A 49 -3.26 3.47 -6.02
C GLU A 49 -2.78 2.04 -6.34
N ASN A 50 -1.52 1.71 -6.04
CA ASN A 50 -1.00 0.37 -6.20
C ASN A 50 -1.71 -0.65 -5.30
N PHE A 51 -2.02 -0.32 -4.04
CA PHE A 51 -2.79 -1.19 -3.15
C PHE A 51 -4.22 -1.40 -3.64
N ILE A 52 -4.89 -0.35 -4.11
CA ILE A 52 -6.23 -0.44 -4.70
C ILE A 52 -6.20 -1.32 -5.96
N LYS A 53 -5.21 -1.15 -6.83
CA LYS A 53 -5.02 -1.96 -8.03
C LYS A 53 -4.78 -3.43 -7.70
N GLU A 54 -3.94 -3.71 -6.71
CA GLU A 54 -3.69 -5.07 -6.21
C GLU A 54 -4.97 -5.69 -5.62
N GLY A 55 -5.75 -4.93 -4.86
CA GLY A 55 -7.04 -5.35 -4.31
C GLY A 55 -8.08 -5.65 -5.40
N LYS A 56 -8.15 -4.83 -6.45
CA LYS A 56 -9.04 -5.08 -7.60
C LYS A 56 -8.69 -6.36 -8.34
N ILE A 57 -7.41 -6.60 -8.61
CA ILE A 57 -6.96 -7.76 -9.38
C ILE A 57 -7.01 -9.04 -8.53
N GLY A 58 -6.51 -8.98 -7.29
CA GLY A 58 -6.34 -10.15 -6.44
C GLY A 58 -7.54 -10.51 -5.57
N PHE A 59 -8.38 -9.54 -5.20
CA PHE A 59 -9.50 -9.69 -4.26
C PHE A 59 -10.83 -9.18 -4.78
N ASP A 60 -10.92 -8.87 -6.06
CA ASP A 60 -12.18 -8.52 -6.73
C ASP A 60 -12.94 -7.36 -6.08
N PHE A 61 -12.23 -6.29 -5.66
CA PHE A 61 -12.81 -5.12 -5.00
C PHE A 61 -13.85 -4.38 -5.87
N SER A 62 -13.79 -4.55 -7.19
CA SER A 62 -14.67 -3.88 -8.14
C SER A 62 -15.94 -4.66 -8.48
N SER A 63 -16.08 -5.90 -8.01
CA SER A 63 -17.23 -6.74 -8.31
C SER A 63 -18.44 -6.31 -7.50
N VAL A 64 -19.52 -6.01 -8.21
CA VAL A 64 -20.82 -5.66 -7.66
C VAL A 64 -21.75 -6.85 -7.87
N SER A 65 -22.29 -7.42 -6.78
CA SER A 65 -23.13 -8.62 -6.85
C SER A 65 -24.59 -8.37 -6.48
N SER A 66 -24.94 -7.17 -6.05
CA SER A 66 -26.29 -6.82 -5.59
C SER A 66 -26.67 -5.41 -6.04
N TYR A 67 -27.97 -5.19 -6.19
CA TYR A 67 -28.51 -3.84 -6.38
C TYR A 67 -28.52 -3.02 -5.09
N SER A 68 -28.34 -3.65 -3.91
CA SER A 68 -28.30 -2.97 -2.63
C SER A 68 -26.90 -2.42 -2.33
N MET A 69 -26.81 -1.12 -2.06
CA MET A 69 -25.58 -0.44 -1.68
C MET A 69 -24.97 -1.02 -0.39
N VAL A 70 -25.81 -1.34 0.60
CA VAL A 70 -25.39 -1.88 1.89
C VAL A 70 -24.73 -3.25 1.73
N VAL A 71 -25.31 -4.13 0.90
CA VAL A 71 -24.74 -5.45 0.62
C VAL A 71 -23.39 -5.34 -0.06
N ASN A 72 -23.26 -4.45 -1.03
CA ASN A 72 -22.00 -4.24 -1.73
C ASN A 72 -20.92 -3.62 -0.82
N ALA A 73 -21.31 -2.69 0.09
CA ALA A 73 -20.41 -2.13 1.08
C ALA A 73 -19.86 -3.19 2.04
N ASN A 74 -20.76 -4.05 2.59
CA ASN A 74 -20.34 -5.16 3.45
C ASN A 74 -19.42 -6.14 2.72
N ARG A 75 -19.71 -6.45 1.46
CA ARG A 75 -18.85 -7.29 0.65
C ARG A 75 -17.46 -6.68 0.48
N LEU A 76 -17.38 -5.38 0.17
CA LEU A 76 -16.10 -4.69 0.05
C LEU A 76 -15.29 -4.76 1.36
N GLN A 77 -15.93 -4.61 2.52
CA GLN A 77 -15.26 -4.74 3.81
C GLN A 77 -14.67 -6.14 4.04
N VAL A 78 -15.41 -7.20 3.67
CA VAL A 78 -14.90 -8.58 3.74
C VAL A 78 -13.70 -8.78 2.81
N HIS A 79 -13.75 -8.26 1.60
CA HIS A 79 -12.62 -8.31 0.67
C HIS A 79 -11.41 -7.53 1.18
N ALA A 80 -11.62 -6.36 1.80
CA ALA A 80 -10.56 -5.58 2.42
C ALA A 80 -9.93 -6.32 3.62
N LEU A 81 -10.74 -7.00 4.43
CA LEU A 81 -10.24 -7.86 5.51
C LEU A 81 -9.38 -9.00 4.96
N ALA A 82 -9.85 -9.69 3.92
CA ALA A 82 -9.10 -10.76 3.26
C ALA A 82 -7.75 -10.26 2.70
N TYR A 83 -7.75 -9.07 2.10
CA TYR A 83 -6.53 -8.41 1.64
C TYR A 83 -5.54 -8.12 2.78
N ASN A 84 -6.03 -7.63 3.92
CA ASN A 84 -5.19 -7.36 5.09
C ASN A 84 -4.61 -8.65 5.69
N LEU A 85 -5.41 -9.71 5.79
CA LEU A 85 -4.95 -11.04 6.23
C LEU A 85 -3.86 -11.59 5.30
N PHE A 86 -4.05 -11.42 3.99
CA PHE A 86 -3.03 -11.82 3.02
C PHE A 86 -1.75 -10.99 3.16
N ASN A 87 -1.84 -9.70 3.44
CA ASN A 87 -0.65 -8.87 3.70
C ASN A 87 0.08 -9.29 4.98
N TRP A 88 -0.63 -9.71 6.02
CA TRP A 88 -0.01 -10.28 7.21
C TRP A 88 0.69 -11.60 6.88
N PHE A 89 0.02 -12.51 6.20
CA PHE A 89 0.62 -13.75 5.72
C PHE A 89 1.89 -13.49 4.90
N ARG A 90 1.83 -12.54 3.95
CA ARG A 90 2.98 -12.12 3.13
C ARG A 90 4.17 -11.67 4.00
N ARG A 91 3.91 -10.92 5.07
CA ARG A 91 4.95 -10.36 5.94
C ARG A 91 5.52 -11.37 6.95
N LEU A 92 4.68 -12.22 7.49
CA LEU A 92 5.04 -13.10 8.60
C LEU A 92 5.55 -14.47 8.13
N VAL A 93 5.00 -15.00 7.05
CA VAL A 93 5.24 -16.38 6.63
C VAL A 93 6.18 -16.46 5.43
N LEU A 94 6.03 -15.55 4.45
CA LEU A 94 6.76 -15.68 3.19
C LEU A 94 8.22 -15.22 3.30
N SER A 95 9.08 -15.88 2.51
CA SER A 95 10.49 -15.51 2.36
C SER A 95 10.65 -14.11 1.76
N ALA A 96 11.80 -13.47 1.98
CA ALA A 96 12.08 -12.10 1.50
C ALA A 96 11.88 -11.93 -0.01
N ASN A 97 12.20 -12.94 -0.79
CA ASN A 97 12.04 -12.95 -2.25
C ASN A 97 10.56 -13.01 -2.67
N MET A 98 9.73 -13.75 -1.93
CA MET A 98 8.30 -13.88 -2.23
C MET A 98 7.48 -12.69 -1.74
N ARG A 99 7.90 -12.00 -0.68
CA ARG A 99 7.19 -10.82 -0.16
C ARG A 99 6.99 -9.71 -1.20
N LYS A 100 7.93 -9.58 -2.13
CA LYS A 100 7.91 -8.55 -3.20
C LYS A 100 7.08 -8.96 -4.42
N GLN A 101 6.64 -10.21 -4.48
CA GLN A 101 5.90 -10.71 -5.63
C GLN A 101 4.42 -10.30 -5.56
N ARG A 102 3.79 -10.25 -6.74
CA ARG A 102 2.35 -9.95 -6.88
C ARG A 102 1.51 -11.10 -6.30
N ILE A 103 0.31 -10.78 -5.86
CA ILE A 103 -0.64 -11.74 -5.28
C ILE A 103 -0.89 -12.92 -6.23
N ASP A 104 -1.09 -12.66 -7.51
CA ASP A 104 -1.33 -13.70 -8.52
C ASP A 104 -0.17 -14.68 -8.61
N THR A 105 1.06 -14.17 -8.55
CA THR A 105 2.27 -15.01 -8.57
C THR A 105 2.39 -15.85 -7.30
N ILE A 106 2.09 -15.27 -6.14
CA ILE A 106 2.10 -16.00 -4.86
C ILE A 106 1.02 -17.09 -4.87
N ARG A 107 -0.20 -16.78 -5.36
CA ARG A 107 -1.26 -17.78 -5.52
C ARG A 107 -0.86 -18.91 -6.46
N LEU A 108 -0.23 -18.59 -7.59
CA LEU A 108 0.24 -19.59 -8.54
C LEU A 108 1.27 -20.51 -7.90
N LYS A 109 2.19 -19.95 -7.14
CA LYS A 109 3.31 -20.69 -6.56
C LYS A 109 2.94 -21.52 -5.32
N LEU A 110 1.98 -21.05 -4.52
CA LEU A 110 1.64 -21.69 -3.23
C LEU A 110 0.27 -22.36 -3.22
N LEU A 111 -0.75 -21.80 -3.89
CA LEU A 111 -2.13 -22.29 -3.79
C LEU A 111 -2.54 -23.12 -5.00
N LYS A 112 -2.10 -22.75 -6.20
CA LYS A 112 -2.49 -23.45 -7.44
C LYS A 112 -1.55 -24.61 -7.77
N ILE A 113 -1.18 -25.39 -6.75
CA ILE A 113 -0.33 -26.57 -6.92
C ILE A 113 -1.17 -27.81 -6.71
N ALA A 114 -1.03 -28.79 -7.62
CA ALA A 114 -1.67 -30.07 -7.48
C ALA A 114 -1.11 -30.80 -6.26
N ALA A 115 -1.95 -31.14 -5.31
CA ALA A 115 -1.60 -31.90 -4.13
C ALA A 115 -2.61 -33.01 -3.89
N LYS A 116 -2.13 -34.16 -3.39
CA LYS A 116 -2.97 -35.27 -2.94
C LYS A 116 -3.01 -35.27 -1.43
N ALA A 117 -4.20 -35.14 -0.84
CA ALA A 117 -4.40 -35.34 0.58
C ALA A 117 -4.47 -36.86 0.87
N VAL A 118 -3.60 -37.36 1.71
CA VAL A 118 -3.59 -38.76 2.18
C VAL A 118 -3.87 -38.76 3.66
N HIS A 119 -4.91 -39.46 4.06
CA HIS A 119 -5.26 -39.68 5.46
C HIS A 119 -4.40 -40.84 6.01
N SER A 120 -3.67 -40.58 7.08
CA SER A 120 -2.88 -41.58 7.81
C SER A 120 -3.25 -41.50 9.29
N ALA A 121 -3.93 -42.50 9.80
CA ALA A 121 -4.37 -42.67 11.20
C ALA A 121 -4.73 -41.36 11.94
N ARG A 122 -3.70 -40.58 12.35
CA ARG A 122 -3.85 -39.33 13.13
C ARG A 122 -3.54 -38.05 12.34
N TYR A 123 -3.02 -38.16 11.10
CA TYR A 123 -2.51 -37.03 10.34
C TYR A 123 -3.09 -36.97 8.93
N ILE A 124 -3.28 -35.77 8.42
CA ILE A 124 -3.53 -35.53 7.01
C ILE A 124 -2.22 -35.06 6.38
N ILE A 125 -1.70 -35.84 5.43
CA ILE A 125 -0.46 -35.55 4.73
C ILE A 125 -0.79 -35.04 3.34
N PHE A 126 -0.35 -33.81 3.04
CA PHE A 126 -0.46 -33.26 1.68
C PHE A 126 0.79 -33.60 0.89
N LYS A 127 0.63 -34.50 -0.09
CA LYS A 127 1.72 -34.86 -1.02
C LYS A 127 1.62 -33.94 -2.24
N LEU A 128 2.61 -33.06 -2.41
CA LEU A 128 2.70 -32.18 -3.57
C LEU A 128 3.13 -32.96 -4.79
N CYS A 129 2.72 -32.49 -5.99
CA CYS A 129 3.12 -33.05 -7.26
C CYS A 129 4.64 -33.09 -7.39
N SER A 130 5.19 -34.22 -7.84
CA SER A 130 6.63 -34.39 -8.04
C SER A 130 7.22 -33.44 -9.09
N SER A 131 6.42 -33.02 -10.05
CA SER A 131 6.77 -32.06 -11.10
C SER A 131 6.58 -30.59 -10.71
N CYS A 132 6.31 -30.28 -9.44
CA CYS A 132 6.14 -28.92 -8.99
C CYS A 132 7.45 -28.12 -9.15
N PRO A 133 7.47 -27.04 -9.95
CA PRO A 133 8.67 -26.25 -10.18
C PRO A 133 9.08 -25.42 -8.96
N TYR A 134 8.18 -25.24 -8.00
CA TYR A 134 8.33 -24.34 -6.85
C TYR A 134 8.62 -25.06 -5.53
N LYS A 135 9.16 -26.28 -5.58
CA LYS A 135 9.46 -27.10 -4.38
C LYS A 135 10.34 -26.41 -3.33
N ARG A 136 11.20 -25.47 -3.76
CA ARG A 136 12.11 -24.75 -2.87
C ARG A 136 11.42 -23.65 -2.05
N GLU A 137 10.19 -23.32 -2.37
CA GLU A 137 9.42 -22.25 -1.73
C GLU A 137 8.48 -22.78 -0.63
N PHE A 138 8.37 -24.11 -0.51
CA PHE A 138 7.72 -24.88 0.54
C PHE A 138 8.75 -25.47 1.49
#